data_0af265e70d386a8162dbaa9d8437347b
#
_entry.id   0af265e70d386a8162dbaa9d8437347b
#
_cell.length_a   1.000
_cell.length_b   1.000
_cell.length_c   1.000
_cell.angle_alpha   90.00
_cell.angle_beta   90.00
_cell.angle_gamma   90.00
#
_symmetry.space_group_name_H-M   'P 1'
#
loop_
_entity.id
_entity.type
_entity.pdbx_description
1 polymer ?
#
loop_
_entity_poly.entity_id
_entity_poly.type
_entity_poly.pdbx_seq_one_letter_code
_entity_poly.pdbx_strand_id
1 'polypeptide(L)'
;MMLLPLFGQVLLTFYVGVIARLRREKAVKEGFNWRYFKTFEGEKPPRYVLQADQHLVNLFEAPVLFFAAGILSITLETVDIVIFTLAMLYVIVRIWHARITLTNNRLLWRARAFIASCWILLMIWVWLIYINF
;
A
#
# COMPACT_ATOMS: atom_id res chain seq x y z
N MET A 1 13.03 12.10 11.62
CA MET A 1 11.75 11.48 12.02
C MET A 1 10.95 10.95 10.83
N MET A 2 10.69 11.72 9.80
CA MET A 2 9.82 11.32 8.66
C MET A 2 10.32 10.11 7.86
N LEU A 3 11.62 9.80 7.85
CA LEU A 3 12.17 8.62 7.18
C LEU A 3 11.59 7.30 7.71
N LEU A 4 11.22 7.23 8.98
CA LEU A 4 10.69 6.00 9.58
C LEU A 4 9.36 5.55 8.94
N PRO A 5 8.30 6.39 8.88
CA PRO A 5 7.06 6.00 8.19
C PRO A 5 7.26 5.79 6.68
N LEU A 6 8.10 6.57 6.00
CA LEU A 6 8.41 6.35 4.59
C LEU A 6 9.06 4.98 4.38
N PHE A 7 10.04 4.62 5.18
CA PHE A 7 10.68 3.30 5.12
C PHE A 7 9.69 2.17 5.47
N GLY A 8 8.81 2.38 6.45
CA GLY A 8 7.75 1.44 6.78
C GLY A 8 6.84 1.13 5.59
N GLN A 9 6.47 2.15 4.80
CA GLN A 9 5.68 1.97 3.58
C GLN A 9 6.49 1.24 2.48
N VAL A 10 7.77 1.51 2.35
CA VAL A 10 8.67 0.77 1.43
C VAL A 10 8.71 -0.71 1.81
N LEU A 11 8.95 -1.02 3.08
CA LEU A 11 8.98 -2.40 3.57
C LEU A 11 7.67 -3.13 3.32
N LEU A 12 6.52 -2.47 3.54
CA LEU A 12 5.21 -3.04 3.23
C LEU A 12 5.08 -3.38 1.74
N THR A 13 5.53 -2.50 0.86
CA THR A 13 5.49 -2.71 -0.59
C THR A 13 6.34 -3.92 -1.00
N PHE A 14 7.56 -4.03 -0.50
CA PHE A 14 8.43 -5.20 -0.74
C PHE A 14 7.83 -6.48 -0.17
N TYR A 15 7.29 -6.44 1.05
CA TYR A 15 6.63 -7.59 1.67
C TYR A 15 5.49 -8.13 0.81
N VAL A 16 4.58 -7.25 0.37
CA VAL A 16 3.46 -7.65 -0.52
C VAL A 16 3.98 -8.15 -1.86
N GLY A 17 5.02 -7.53 -2.42
CA GLY A 17 5.66 -7.99 -3.65
C GLY A 17 6.21 -9.42 -3.54
N VAL A 18 6.88 -9.75 -2.44
CA VAL A 18 7.34 -11.11 -2.16
C VAL A 18 6.17 -12.10 -2.03
N ILE A 19 5.11 -11.72 -1.29
CA ILE A 19 3.91 -12.58 -1.16
C ILE A 19 3.24 -12.82 -2.53
N ALA A 20 3.09 -11.78 -3.36
CA ALA A 20 2.54 -11.91 -4.70
C ALA A 20 3.34 -12.87 -5.56
N ARG A 21 4.68 -12.74 -5.54
CA ARG A 21 5.57 -13.66 -6.26
C ARG A 21 5.45 -15.10 -5.78
N LEU A 22 5.51 -15.34 -4.48
CA LEU A 22 5.39 -16.69 -3.91
C LEU A 22 4.04 -17.34 -4.24
N ARG A 23 2.96 -16.58 -4.25
CA ARG A 23 1.62 -17.06 -4.63
C ARG A 23 1.55 -17.41 -6.11
N ARG A 24 2.16 -16.62 -7.00
CA ARG A 24 2.28 -16.95 -8.43
C ARG A 24 3.08 -18.24 -8.65
N GLU A 25 4.23 -18.37 -8.00
CA GLU A 25 5.06 -19.58 -8.09
C GLU A 25 4.30 -20.83 -7.59
N LYS A 26 3.56 -20.70 -6.49
CA LYS A 26 2.71 -21.76 -5.97
C LYS A 26 1.64 -22.19 -7.00
N ALA A 27 0.93 -21.24 -7.61
CA ALA A 27 -0.09 -21.52 -8.61
C ALA A 27 0.49 -22.27 -9.81
N VAL A 28 1.66 -21.88 -10.29
CA VAL A 28 2.35 -22.58 -11.39
C VAL A 28 2.75 -23.99 -11.00
N LYS A 29 3.25 -24.23 -9.79
CA LYS A 29 3.54 -25.57 -9.26
C LYS A 29 2.30 -26.45 -9.16
N GLU A 30 1.13 -25.85 -8.91
CA GLU A 30 -0.17 -26.51 -8.87
C GLU A 30 -0.80 -26.74 -10.26
N GLY A 31 -0.07 -26.41 -11.34
CA GLY A 31 -0.50 -26.66 -12.72
C GLY A 31 -1.08 -25.46 -13.48
N PHE A 32 -1.09 -24.27 -12.86
CA PHE A 32 -1.54 -23.07 -13.56
C PHE A 32 -0.56 -22.66 -14.68
N ASN A 33 -1.10 -22.24 -15.82
CA ASN A 33 -0.29 -21.87 -16.99
C ASN A 33 0.51 -20.57 -16.72
N TRP A 34 1.82 -20.68 -16.58
CA TRP A 34 2.74 -19.56 -16.34
C TRP A 34 2.71 -18.49 -17.45
N ARG A 35 2.33 -18.85 -18.67
CA ARG A 35 2.23 -17.92 -19.81
C ARG A 35 1.20 -16.81 -19.57
N TYR A 36 0.21 -17.02 -18.71
CA TYR A 36 -0.71 -15.99 -18.27
C TYR A 36 0.02 -14.75 -17.72
N PHE A 37 1.06 -14.94 -16.90
CA PHE A 37 1.80 -13.83 -16.29
C PHE A 37 2.67 -13.03 -17.28
N LYS A 38 2.75 -13.47 -18.54
CA LYS A 38 3.46 -12.77 -19.60
C LYS A 38 2.61 -11.67 -20.25
N THR A 39 1.33 -11.92 -20.44
CA THR A 39 0.39 -11.03 -21.14
C THR A 39 -0.85 -10.69 -20.32
N PHE A 40 -1.11 -11.41 -19.22
CA PHE A 40 -2.33 -11.35 -18.41
C PHE A 40 -3.62 -11.69 -19.19
N GLU A 41 -3.47 -12.45 -20.27
CA GLU A 41 -4.59 -12.92 -21.10
C GLU A 41 -4.89 -14.40 -20.86
N GLY A 42 -6.18 -14.79 -21.04
CA GLY A 42 -6.64 -16.16 -20.90
C GLY A 42 -7.30 -16.45 -19.55
N GLU A 43 -7.24 -17.72 -19.13
CA GLU A 43 -7.83 -18.16 -17.87
C GLU A 43 -7.16 -17.49 -16.68
N LYS A 44 -7.99 -16.93 -15.79
CA LYS A 44 -7.49 -16.19 -14.61
C LYS A 44 -6.87 -17.14 -13.57
N PRO A 45 -5.80 -16.72 -12.89
CA PRO A 45 -5.19 -17.50 -11.83
C PRO A 45 -6.11 -17.64 -10.61
N PRO A 46 -5.79 -18.56 -9.69
CA PRO A 46 -6.53 -18.73 -8.44
C PRO A 46 -6.70 -17.42 -7.67
N ARG A 47 -7.80 -17.31 -6.94
CA ARG A 47 -8.19 -16.10 -6.21
C ARG A 47 -7.09 -15.54 -5.30
N TYR A 48 -6.35 -16.40 -4.63
CA TYR A 48 -5.28 -15.98 -3.72
C TYR A 48 -4.12 -15.26 -4.44
N VAL A 49 -3.90 -15.56 -5.72
CA VAL A 49 -2.93 -14.85 -6.57
C VAL A 49 -3.47 -13.47 -6.93
N LEU A 50 -4.71 -13.41 -7.44
CA LEU A 50 -5.35 -12.14 -7.82
C LEU A 50 -5.43 -11.16 -6.66
N GLN A 51 -5.71 -11.63 -5.44
CA GLN A 51 -5.74 -10.78 -4.24
C GLN A 51 -4.40 -10.09 -4.00
N ALA A 52 -3.30 -10.85 -4.09
CA ALA A 52 -1.96 -10.30 -3.87
C ALA A 52 -1.54 -9.34 -5.00
N ASP A 53 -1.84 -9.70 -6.25
CA ASP A 53 -1.52 -8.86 -7.40
C ASP A 53 -2.27 -7.53 -7.38
N GLN A 54 -3.59 -7.56 -7.12
CA GLN A 54 -4.39 -6.35 -7.00
C GLN A 54 -3.95 -5.45 -5.83
N HIS A 55 -3.56 -6.07 -4.71
CA HIS A 55 -3.05 -5.29 -3.58
C HIS A 55 -1.70 -4.66 -3.88
N LEU A 56 -0.83 -5.37 -4.59
CA LEU A 56 0.46 -4.82 -5.03
C LEU A 56 0.26 -3.60 -5.94
N VAL A 57 -0.65 -3.65 -6.90
CA VAL A 57 -1.01 -2.50 -7.74
C VAL A 57 -1.48 -1.32 -6.87
N ASN A 58 -2.36 -1.57 -5.90
CA ASN A 58 -2.86 -0.53 -4.99
C ASN A 58 -1.75 0.15 -4.15
N LEU A 59 -0.63 -0.53 -3.90
CA LEU A 59 0.51 0.07 -3.21
C LEU A 59 1.32 1.05 -4.09
N PHE A 60 1.07 1.07 -5.39
CA PHE A 60 1.66 2.04 -6.32
C PHE A 60 0.69 3.17 -6.72
N GLU A 61 -0.52 3.17 -6.17
CA GLU A 61 -1.52 4.24 -6.39
C GLU A 61 -1.47 5.29 -5.27
N ALA A 62 -2.29 5.14 -4.23
CA ALA A 62 -2.37 6.12 -3.13
C ALA A 62 -1.03 6.36 -2.39
N PRO A 63 -0.16 5.37 -2.14
CA PRO A 63 1.12 5.61 -1.48
C PRO A 63 2.08 6.54 -2.23
N VAL A 64 1.92 6.73 -3.53
CA VAL A 64 2.73 7.73 -4.27
C VAL A 64 2.49 9.13 -3.72
N LEU A 65 1.24 9.48 -3.41
CA LEU A 65 0.89 10.77 -2.81
C LEU A 65 1.42 10.89 -1.36
N PHE A 66 1.52 9.78 -0.64
CA PHE A 66 2.14 9.75 0.68
C PHE A 66 3.65 10.01 0.62
N PHE A 67 4.36 9.38 -0.32
CA PHE A 67 5.77 9.65 -0.54
C PHE A 67 6.01 11.10 -0.96
N ALA A 68 5.16 11.63 -1.85
CA ALA A 68 5.26 13.04 -2.27
C ALA A 68 5.11 14.00 -1.08
N ALA A 69 4.10 13.81 -0.22
CA ALA A 69 3.91 14.61 0.98
C ALA A 69 5.09 14.48 1.96
N GLY A 70 5.59 13.26 2.15
CA GLY A 70 6.73 13.00 3.04
C GLY A 70 8.03 13.64 2.57
N ILE A 71 8.35 13.53 1.29
CA ILE A 71 9.53 14.17 0.69
C ILE A 71 9.40 15.70 0.78
N LEU A 72 8.22 16.24 0.43
CA LEU A 72 7.97 17.67 0.47
C LEU A 72 8.12 18.21 1.90
N SER A 73 7.58 17.53 2.91
CA SER A 73 7.72 17.95 4.32
C SER A 73 9.18 17.98 4.79
N ILE A 74 10.02 17.05 4.32
CA ILE A 74 11.44 17.03 4.61
C ILE A 74 12.14 18.20 3.90
N THR A 75 11.84 18.41 2.62
CA THR A 75 12.47 19.46 1.80
C THR A 75 12.14 20.86 2.29
N LEU A 76 10.92 21.07 2.79
CA LEU A 76 10.47 22.35 3.36
C LEU A 76 10.85 22.52 4.83
N GLU A 77 11.54 21.52 5.42
CA GLU A 77 11.92 21.51 6.85
C GLU A 77 10.72 21.66 7.81
N THR A 78 9.52 21.25 7.39
CA THR A 78 8.25 21.40 8.11
C THR A 78 7.79 20.12 8.82
N VAL A 79 8.70 19.16 9.05
CA VAL A 79 8.38 17.92 9.76
C VAL A 79 8.15 18.20 11.25
N ASP A 80 6.90 18.27 11.63
CA ASP A 80 6.44 18.42 13.02
C ASP A 80 5.87 17.10 13.59
N ILE A 81 5.44 17.13 14.84
CA ILE A 81 4.87 15.97 15.53
C ILE A 81 3.53 15.54 14.90
N VAL A 82 2.75 16.47 14.33
CA VAL A 82 1.45 16.19 13.72
C VAL A 82 1.66 15.41 12.42
N ILE A 83 2.51 15.90 11.52
CA ILE A 83 2.87 15.20 10.28
C ILE A 83 3.43 13.82 10.58
N PHE A 84 4.35 13.72 11.54
CA PHE A 84 4.94 12.44 11.92
C PHE A 84 3.89 11.45 12.44
N THR A 85 3.00 11.90 13.32
CA THR A 85 1.93 11.05 13.89
C THR A 85 0.97 10.57 12.81
N LEU A 86 0.51 11.47 11.94
CA LEU A 86 -0.36 11.14 10.82
C LEU A 86 0.31 10.17 9.85
N ALA A 87 1.60 10.35 9.56
CA ALA A 87 2.36 9.47 8.70
C ALA A 87 2.50 8.06 9.29
N MET A 88 2.74 7.94 10.59
CA MET A 88 2.75 6.65 11.28
C MET A 88 1.39 5.97 11.24
N LEU A 89 0.31 6.71 11.53
CA LEU A 89 -1.06 6.20 11.44
C LEU A 89 -1.40 5.72 10.03
N TYR A 90 -0.99 6.47 9.00
CA TYR A 90 -1.16 6.05 7.60
C TYR A 90 -0.55 4.69 7.35
N VAL A 91 0.71 4.48 7.71
CA VAL A 91 1.42 3.20 7.50
C VAL A 91 0.74 2.06 8.28
N ILE A 92 0.33 2.30 9.53
CA ILE A 92 -0.37 1.29 10.35
C ILE A 92 -1.67 0.86 9.66
N VAL A 93 -2.48 1.81 9.18
CA VAL A 93 -3.74 1.51 8.49
C VAL A 93 -3.47 0.80 7.16
N ARG A 94 -2.39 1.12 6.44
CA ARG A 94 -1.97 0.42 5.22
C ARG A 94 -1.54 -1.01 5.49
N ILE A 95 -0.83 -1.27 6.58
CA ILE A 95 -0.50 -2.63 7.03
C ILE A 95 -1.78 -3.42 7.35
N TRP A 96 -2.73 -2.82 8.06
CA TRP A 96 -4.02 -3.45 8.35
C TRP A 96 -4.81 -3.75 7.07
N HIS A 97 -4.88 -2.80 6.13
CA HIS A 97 -5.48 -3.00 4.82
C HIS A 97 -4.85 -4.18 4.05
N ALA A 98 -3.51 -4.25 4.02
CA ALA A 98 -2.77 -5.35 3.39
C ALA A 98 -3.11 -6.70 4.05
N ARG A 99 -3.14 -6.75 5.38
CA ARG A 99 -3.50 -7.96 6.12
C ARG A 99 -4.90 -8.46 5.77
N ILE A 100 -5.90 -7.57 5.71
CA ILE A 100 -7.27 -7.95 5.32
C ILE A 100 -7.28 -8.50 3.89
N THR A 101 -6.65 -7.79 2.95
CA THR A 101 -6.66 -8.17 1.54
C THR A 101 -5.96 -9.51 1.29
N LEU A 102 -4.85 -9.76 1.98
CA LEU A 102 -4.05 -10.98 1.81
C LEU A 102 -4.62 -12.20 2.55
N THR A 103 -5.54 -12.01 3.48
CA THR A 103 -6.15 -13.09 4.28
C THR A 103 -7.60 -13.36 3.85
N ASN A 104 -8.55 -12.88 4.64
CA ASN A 104 -9.99 -13.14 4.43
C ASN A 104 -10.63 -12.28 3.33
N ASN A 105 -9.99 -11.20 2.94
CA ASN A 105 -10.41 -10.26 1.89
C ASN A 105 -11.87 -9.79 2.03
N ARG A 106 -12.35 -9.57 3.24
CA ARG A 106 -13.70 -9.07 3.50
C ARG A 106 -13.85 -7.67 2.93
N LEU A 107 -14.69 -7.52 1.92
CA LEU A 107 -14.84 -6.29 1.13
C LEU A 107 -15.11 -5.05 2.00
N LEU A 108 -16.02 -5.15 2.96
CA LEU A 108 -16.40 -4.03 3.83
C LEU A 108 -15.22 -3.52 4.68
N TRP A 109 -14.48 -4.42 5.32
CA TRP A 109 -13.32 -4.07 6.14
C TRP A 109 -12.17 -3.55 5.30
N ARG A 110 -11.93 -4.15 4.13
CA ARG A 110 -10.95 -3.69 3.16
C ARG A 110 -11.26 -2.26 2.69
N ALA A 111 -12.52 -1.99 2.32
CA ALA A 111 -12.95 -0.66 1.90
C ALA A 111 -12.82 0.38 3.03
N ARG A 112 -13.21 0.04 4.26
CA ARG A 112 -13.05 0.94 5.42
C ARG A 112 -11.58 1.28 5.69
N ALA A 113 -10.70 0.29 5.67
CA ALA A 113 -9.27 0.51 5.87
C ALA A 113 -8.66 1.38 4.75
N PHE A 114 -9.05 1.15 3.50
CA PHE A 114 -8.64 1.98 2.38
C PHE A 114 -9.10 3.43 2.53
N ILE A 115 -10.40 3.64 2.78
CA ILE A 115 -10.97 4.98 2.98
C ILE A 115 -10.31 5.70 4.16
N ALA A 116 -10.10 4.99 5.28
CA ALA A 116 -9.39 5.57 6.43
C ALA A 116 -7.97 6.04 6.07
N SER A 117 -7.22 5.24 5.30
CA SER A 117 -5.89 5.65 4.83
C SER A 117 -5.94 6.88 3.91
N CYS A 118 -6.95 6.98 3.04
CA CYS A 118 -7.14 8.14 2.17
C CYS A 118 -7.45 9.42 2.98
N TRP A 119 -8.30 9.32 4.01
CA TRP A 119 -8.58 10.45 4.90
C TRP A 119 -7.34 10.92 5.67
N ILE A 120 -6.54 9.98 6.20
CA ILE A 120 -5.28 10.32 6.88
C ILE A 120 -4.33 11.02 5.89
N LEU A 121 -4.21 10.50 4.69
CA LEU A 121 -3.38 11.11 3.65
C LEU A 121 -3.85 12.52 3.29
N LEU A 122 -5.16 12.72 3.17
CA LEU A 122 -5.72 14.06 2.94
C LEU A 122 -5.39 15.01 4.11
N MET A 123 -5.50 14.54 5.37
CA MET A 123 -5.12 15.35 6.53
C MET A 123 -3.64 15.73 6.52
N ILE A 124 -2.73 14.84 6.09
CA ILE A 124 -1.32 15.17 5.93
C ILE A 124 -1.14 16.32 4.94
N TRP A 125 -1.81 16.25 3.77
CA TRP A 125 -1.73 17.30 2.76
C TRP A 125 -2.32 18.63 3.22
N VAL A 126 -3.49 18.60 3.88
CA VAL A 126 -4.13 19.79 4.43
C VAL A 126 -3.24 20.46 5.48
N TRP A 127 -2.67 19.66 6.39
CA TRP A 127 -1.76 20.18 7.41
C TRP A 127 -0.49 20.76 6.79
N LEU A 128 0.10 20.07 5.82
CA LEU A 128 1.28 20.55 5.11
C LEU A 128 1.04 21.89 4.40
N ILE A 129 -0.12 22.07 3.78
CA ILE A 129 -0.53 23.34 3.19
C ILE A 129 -0.68 24.39 4.28
N TYR A 130 -1.40 24.09 5.36
CA TYR A 130 -1.70 25.03 6.44
C TYR A 130 -0.44 25.62 7.10
N ILE A 131 0.59 24.80 7.30
CA ILE A 131 1.82 25.26 7.98
C ILE A 131 2.81 26.00 7.04
N ASN A 132 2.60 25.93 5.72
CA ASN A 132 3.48 26.57 4.73
C ASN A 132 2.86 27.82 4.07
N PHE A 133 1.56 28.08 4.30
CA PHE A 133 0.84 29.25 3.78
C PHE A 133 0.13 30.03 4.89
#